data_6c2cae74c60978c56707b468209b2b32
#
_entry.id   6c2cae74c60978c56707b468209b2b32
#
_cell.length_a   1.000
_cell.length_b   1.000
_cell.length_c   1.000
_cell.angle_alpha   90.00
_cell.angle_beta   90.00
_cell.angle_gamma   90.00
#
_symmetry.space_group_name_H-M   'P 1'
#
loop_
_entity.id
_entity.type
_entity.pdbx_description
1 polymer ?
#
loop_
_entity_poly.entity_id
_entity_poly.type
_entity_poly.pdbx_seq_one_letter_code
_entity_poly.pdbx_strand_id
1 'polypeptide(L)'
;HNSDRRQRQMCIRDSFMRVLALEGMKYGITVNVLAPAALSRMTEDLMPDTPELAEAMAPEKVSPTVAWLCTDEASSVTGRQFCVSGNRTTLLSWQTDVIAEKDAMADPWSVDEIGEKILQSMPQWPRLLKPNEV
;
A
#
# COMPACT_ATOMS: atom_id res chain seq x y z
N HIS A 1 17.14 10.19 4.95
CA HIS A 1 17.72 8.91 4.52
C HIS A 1 16.97 7.66 5.03
N ASN A 2 16.31 7.69 6.20
CA ASN A 2 15.60 6.52 6.71
C ASN A 2 14.18 6.34 6.11
N SER A 3 13.50 7.43 5.76
CA SER A 3 12.19 7.39 5.10
C SER A 3 12.24 6.74 3.72
N ASP A 4 13.27 7.05 2.92
CA ASP A 4 13.43 6.51 1.57
C ASP A 4 13.69 5.00 1.54
N ARG A 5 14.37 4.49 2.56
CA ARG A 5 14.61 3.04 2.70
C ARG A 5 13.32 2.30 3.05
N ARG A 6 12.49 2.86 3.94
CA ARG A 6 11.20 2.26 4.33
C ARG A 6 10.24 2.23 3.16
N GLN A 7 10.12 3.32 2.42
CA GLN A 7 9.25 3.41 1.25
C GLN A 7 9.64 2.41 0.17
N ARG A 8 10.95 2.26 -0.12
CA ARG A 8 11.43 1.24 -1.06
C ARG A 8 11.12 -0.19 -0.60
N GLN A 9 11.29 -0.48 0.68
CA GLN A 9 10.96 -1.81 1.23
C GLN A 9 9.46 -2.11 1.15
N MET A 10 8.60 -1.11 1.36
CA MET A 10 7.15 -1.28 1.20
C MET A 10 6.77 -1.61 -0.24
N CYS A 11 7.32 -0.91 -1.23
CA CYS A 11 7.07 -1.18 -2.64
C CYS A 11 7.53 -2.57 -3.08
N ILE A 12 8.71 -3.01 -2.64
CA ILE A 12 9.23 -4.35 -2.94
C ILE A 12 8.33 -5.43 -2.33
N ARG A 13 7.93 -5.27 -1.07
CA ARG A 13 7.06 -6.22 -0.37
C ARG A 13 5.67 -6.27 -0.97
N ASP A 14 5.10 -5.13 -1.39
CA ASP A 14 3.80 -5.09 -2.07
C ASP A 14 3.84 -5.87 -3.39
N SER A 15 4.84 -5.64 -4.23
CA SER A 15 4.99 -6.36 -5.50
C SER A 15 5.19 -7.86 -5.29
N PHE A 16 6.03 -8.24 -4.32
CA PHE A 16 6.27 -9.62 -3.96
C PHE A 16 5.00 -10.31 -3.43
N MET A 17 4.27 -9.64 -2.54
CA MET A 17 2.99 -10.12 -2.01
C MET A 17 1.98 -10.40 -3.13
N ARG A 18 1.85 -9.50 -4.12
CA ARG A 18 0.91 -9.66 -5.23
C ARG A 18 1.20 -10.91 -6.06
N VAL A 19 2.48 -11.15 -6.37
CA VAL A 19 2.89 -12.36 -7.10
C VAL A 19 2.58 -13.61 -6.28
N LEU A 20 2.98 -13.63 -5.00
CA LEU A 20 2.71 -14.76 -4.12
C LEU A 20 1.21 -15.00 -3.91
N ALA A 21 0.38 -13.94 -3.84
CA ALA A 21 -1.05 -14.07 -3.72
C ALA A 21 -1.66 -14.77 -4.94
N LEU A 22 -1.22 -14.41 -6.15
CA LEU A 22 -1.68 -15.06 -7.39
C LEU A 22 -1.23 -16.52 -7.47
N GLU A 23 0.02 -16.80 -7.12
CA GLU A 23 0.55 -18.18 -7.13
C GLU A 23 -0.09 -19.05 -6.04
N GLY A 24 -0.35 -18.48 -4.86
CA GLY A 24 -0.92 -19.19 -3.71
C GLY A 24 -2.40 -19.49 -3.85
N MET A 25 -3.13 -18.72 -4.65
CA MET A 25 -4.58 -18.80 -4.78
C MET A 25 -5.07 -20.21 -5.16
N LYS A 26 -4.38 -20.88 -6.07
CA LYS A 26 -4.70 -22.26 -6.49
C LYS A 26 -4.51 -23.31 -5.39
N TYR A 27 -3.80 -22.97 -4.33
CA TYR A 27 -3.56 -23.84 -3.18
C TYR A 27 -4.37 -23.42 -1.94
N GLY A 28 -5.25 -22.42 -2.06
CA GLY A 28 -6.00 -21.87 -0.94
C GLY A 28 -5.12 -21.07 0.05
N ILE A 29 -3.95 -20.60 -0.39
CA ILE A 29 -3.04 -19.79 0.43
C ILE A 29 -3.36 -18.32 0.23
N THR A 30 -3.65 -17.61 1.32
CA THR A 30 -3.81 -16.17 1.33
C THR A 30 -2.48 -15.47 1.65
N VAL A 31 -2.18 -14.40 0.94
CA VAL A 31 -0.97 -13.61 1.13
C VAL A 31 -1.34 -12.13 1.19
N ASN A 32 -1.05 -11.49 2.30
CA ASN A 32 -1.33 -10.07 2.52
C ASN A 32 -0.09 -9.38 3.10
N VAL A 33 -0.01 -8.06 2.94
CA VAL A 33 1.06 -7.24 3.54
C VAL A 33 0.44 -6.32 4.58
N LEU A 34 1.13 -6.20 5.71
CA LEU A 34 0.80 -5.26 6.76
C LEU A 34 1.95 -4.25 6.90
N ALA A 35 1.59 -2.96 6.87
CA ALA A 35 2.46 -1.83 7.10
C ALA A 35 2.09 -1.19 8.46
N PRO A 36 2.71 -1.64 9.57
CA PRO A 36 2.37 -1.11 10.88
C PRO A 36 3.04 0.26 11.09
N ALA A 37 2.30 1.19 11.69
CA ALA A 37 2.83 2.39 12.28
C ALA A 37 2.58 2.32 13.80
N ALA A 38 3.61 1.96 14.55
CA ALA A 38 3.56 1.81 15.99
C ALA A 38 4.80 2.43 16.63
N LEU A 39 4.68 2.89 17.87
CA LEU A 39 5.82 3.33 18.65
C LEU A 39 6.63 2.10 19.07
N SER A 40 7.91 2.12 18.75
CA SER A 40 8.84 1.04 19.07
C SER A 40 10.23 1.64 19.28
N ARG A 41 11.16 0.88 19.84
CA ARG A 41 12.57 1.30 19.96
C ARG A 41 13.20 1.81 18.67
N MET A 42 12.66 1.42 17.50
CA MET A 42 13.14 1.92 16.20
C MET A 42 12.53 3.25 15.78
N THR A 43 11.46 3.68 16.42
CA THR A 43 10.66 4.87 16.05
C THR A 43 10.54 5.90 17.17
N GLU A 44 10.97 5.58 18.40
CA GLU A 44 10.90 6.47 19.56
C GLU A 44 11.62 7.80 19.33
N ASP A 45 12.78 7.77 18.69
CA ASP A 45 13.54 9.00 18.35
C ASP A 45 12.88 9.88 17.28
N LEU A 46 11.84 9.39 16.62
CA LEU A 46 11.18 10.06 15.48
C LEU A 46 9.85 10.72 15.89
N MET A 47 9.37 10.43 17.08
CA MET A 47 8.07 10.89 17.58
C MET A 47 8.25 11.62 18.91
N PRO A 48 7.37 12.58 19.23
CA PRO A 48 7.35 13.18 20.56
C PRO A 48 7.16 12.12 21.64
N ASP A 49 7.97 12.17 22.70
CA ASP A 49 7.87 11.25 23.82
C ASP A 49 6.78 11.76 24.79
N THR A 50 5.53 11.42 24.47
CA THR A 50 4.38 11.70 25.34
C THR A 50 3.66 10.40 25.68
N PRO A 51 3.22 10.22 26.94
CA PRO A 51 2.49 9.02 27.36
C PRO A 51 1.24 8.75 26.52
N GLU A 52 0.53 9.80 26.13
CA GLU A 52 -0.68 9.70 25.31
C GLU A 52 -0.37 9.17 23.91
N LEU A 53 0.75 9.59 23.31
CA LEU A 53 1.17 9.08 22.00
C LEU A 53 1.67 7.64 22.10
N ALA A 54 2.38 7.30 23.17
CA ALA A 54 2.85 5.93 23.42
C ALA A 54 1.66 4.97 23.55
N GLU A 55 0.61 5.35 24.28
CA GLU A 55 -0.61 4.56 24.38
C GLU A 55 -1.38 4.51 23.04
N ALA A 56 -1.52 5.65 22.34
CA ALA A 56 -2.22 5.72 21.06
C ALA A 56 -1.58 4.87 19.99
N MET A 57 -0.25 4.76 20.00
CA MET A 57 0.56 4.04 19.00
C MET A 57 1.16 2.74 19.52
N ALA A 58 0.57 2.17 20.59
CA ALA A 58 1.04 0.92 21.18
C ALA A 58 1.07 -0.22 20.16
N PRO A 59 2.14 -1.03 20.11
CA PRO A 59 2.29 -2.14 19.15
C PRO A 59 1.18 -3.18 19.25
N GLU A 60 0.59 -3.36 20.43
CA GLU A 60 -0.52 -4.29 20.69
C GLU A 60 -1.75 -3.99 19.85
N LYS A 61 -1.94 -2.72 19.43
CA LYS A 61 -3.07 -2.31 18.57
C LYS A 61 -2.94 -2.81 17.13
N VAL A 62 -1.77 -3.27 16.73
CA VAL A 62 -1.54 -3.89 15.41
C VAL A 62 -2.00 -5.35 15.41
N SER A 63 -1.86 -6.04 16.52
CA SER A 63 -2.07 -7.49 16.67
C SER A 63 -3.47 -7.98 16.26
N PRO A 64 -4.59 -7.28 16.57
CA PRO A 64 -5.93 -7.75 16.18
C PRO A 64 -6.11 -7.90 14.66
N THR A 65 -5.56 -6.98 13.88
CA THR A 65 -5.64 -7.08 12.41
C THR A 65 -4.86 -8.29 11.89
N VAL A 66 -3.67 -8.56 12.45
CA VAL A 66 -2.86 -9.73 12.10
C VAL A 66 -3.58 -11.01 12.48
N ALA A 67 -4.09 -11.09 13.70
CA ALA A 67 -4.79 -12.26 14.20
C ALA A 67 -6.03 -12.59 13.35
N TRP A 68 -6.83 -11.58 13.01
CA TRP A 68 -7.99 -11.79 12.15
C TRP A 68 -7.62 -12.29 10.75
N LEU A 69 -6.55 -11.76 10.15
CA LEU A 69 -6.07 -12.22 8.83
C LEU A 69 -5.61 -13.69 8.83
N CYS A 70 -5.38 -14.28 10.01
CA CYS A 70 -5.02 -15.68 10.17
C CYS A 70 -6.24 -16.60 10.45
N THR A 71 -7.45 -16.07 10.48
CA THR A 71 -8.68 -16.86 10.69
C THR A 71 -9.25 -17.39 9.38
N ASP A 72 -10.11 -18.39 9.46
CA ASP A 72 -10.85 -18.95 8.31
C ASP A 72 -11.79 -17.91 7.69
N GLU A 73 -12.30 -16.96 8.47
CA GLU A 73 -13.15 -15.86 8.01
C GLU A 73 -12.43 -14.96 7.00
N ALA A 74 -11.09 -14.84 7.11
CA ALA A 74 -10.26 -14.06 6.20
C ALA A 74 -9.83 -14.84 4.94
N SER A 75 -10.33 -16.06 4.71
CA SER A 75 -9.92 -16.92 3.59
C SER A 75 -10.13 -16.31 2.20
N SER A 76 -11.04 -15.36 2.06
CA SER A 76 -11.26 -14.60 0.81
C SER A 76 -10.39 -13.34 0.68
N VAL A 77 -9.61 -13.00 1.72
CA VAL A 77 -8.77 -11.79 1.75
C VAL A 77 -7.36 -12.16 1.36
N THR A 78 -6.98 -11.85 0.13
CA THR A 78 -5.63 -12.10 -0.40
C THR A 78 -5.20 -10.97 -1.34
N GLY A 79 -3.91 -10.76 -1.50
CA GLY A 79 -3.34 -9.72 -2.36
C GLY A 79 -3.62 -8.29 -1.87
N ARG A 80 -3.79 -8.11 -0.56
CA ARG A 80 -4.15 -6.81 0.03
C ARG A 80 -3.02 -6.26 0.89
N GLN A 81 -2.95 -4.94 0.93
CA GLN A 81 -2.02 -4.20 1.77
C GLN A 81 -2.80 -3.40 2.80
N PHE A 82 -2.56 -3.68 4.07
CA PHE A 82 -3.17 -2.98 5.20
C PHE A 82 -2.14 -2.07 5.86
N CYS A 83 -2.52 -0.84 6.17
CA CYS A 83 -1.77 0.05 7.04
C CYS A 83 -2.52 0.15 8.37
N VAL A 84 -1.83 -0.15 9.47
CA VAL A 84 -2.41 -0.10 10.82
C VAL A 84 -1.64 0.90 11.66
N SER A 85 -2.34 1.90 12.18
CA SER A 85 -1.82 2.97 13.01
C SER A 85 -2.74 3.19 14.21
N GLY A 86 -2.30 2.77 15.39
CA GLY A 86 -3.16 2.76 16.57
C GLY A 86 -4.44 1.95 16.29
N ASN A 87 -5.60 2.55 16.55
CA ASN A 87 -6.91 1.94 16.28
C ASN A 87 -7.45 2.17 14.87
N ARG A 88 -6.60 2.67 13.95
CA ARG A 88 -6.99 2.91 12.55
C ARG A 88 -6.38 1.86 11.64
N THR A 89 -7.23 1.14 10.91
CA THR A 89 -6.82 0.22 9.86
C THR A 89 -7.25 0.79 8.51
N THR A 90 -6.31 0.92 7.57
CA THR A 90 -6.53 1.46 6.23
C THR A 90 -6.16 0.41 5.20
N LEU A 91 -6.99 0.24 4.18
CA LEU A 91 -6.67 -0.56 3.00
C LEU A 91 -5.96 0.33 1.99
N LEU A 92 -4.76 -0.07 1.57
CA LEU A 92 -4.06 0.54 0.45
C LEU A 92 -4.38 -0.28 -0.81
N SER A 93 -4.85 0.40 -1.84
CA SER A 93 -5.16 -0.21 -3.13
C SER A 93 -4.58 0.60 -4.27
N TRP A 94 -4.19 -0.08 -5.33
CA TRP A 94 -3.81 0.58 -6.57
C TRP A 94 -5.09 0.96 -7.31
N GLN A 95 -5.10 2.16 -7.84
CA GLN A 95 -6.10 2.63 -8.78
C GLN A 95 -5.48 2.62 -10.17
N THR A 96 -6.25 2.20 -11.17
CA THR A 96 -5.85 2.23 -12.58
C THR A 96 -6.83 3.09 -13.34
N ASP A 97 -6.32 4.10 -14.02
CA ASP A 97 -7.11 4.99 -14.87
C ASP A 97 -6.59 4.90 -16.29
N VAL A 98 -7.49 4.77 -17.26
CA VAL A 98 -7.13 4.85 -18.68
C VAL A 98 -6.93 6.31 -19.04
N ILE A 99 -5.71 6.71 -19.29
CA ILE A 99 -5.35 8.10 -19.61
C ILE A 99 -5.25 8.37 -21.12
N ALA A 100 -5.08 7.29 -21.92
CA ALA A 100 -5.09 7.36 -23.37
C ALA A 100 -5.46 5.99 -23.94
N GLU A 101 -6.30 5.98 -24.96
CA GLU A 101 -6.71 4.76 -25.67
C GLU A 101 -6.82 5.03 -27.16
N LYS A 102 -6.39 4.08 -27.97
CA LYS A 102 -6.60 4.01 -29.42
C LYS A 102 -7.27 2.69 -29.78
N ASP A 103 -7.94 2.65 -30.91
CA ASP A 103 -8.41 1.38 -31.47
C ASP A 103 -7.24 0.40 -31.62
N ALA A 104 -7.47 -0.88 -31.30
CA ALA A 104 -6.44 -1.92 -31.32
C ALA A 104 -5.81 -2.14 -32.71
N MET A 105 -6.53 -1.79 -33.77
CA MET A 105 -6.07 -1.90 -35.16
C MET A 105 -5.53 -0.59 -35.73
N ALA A 106 -5.56 0.50 -34.95
CA ALA A 106 -4.98 1.78 -35.36
C ALA A 106 -3.44 1.75 -35.32
N ASP A 107 -2.83 2.66 -36.06
CA ASP A 107 -1.37 2.85 -36.01
C ASP A 107 -0.89 3.15 -34.58
N PRO A 108 0.32 2.73 -34.23
CA PRO A 108 0.92 3.02 -32.93
C PRO A 108 0.90 4.55 -32.62
N TRP A 109 0.88 4.87 -31.33
CA TRP A 109 1.05 6.26 -30.90
C TRP A 109 2.39 6.83 -31.38
N SER A 110 2.37 8.04 -31.92
CA SER A 110 3.61 8.81 -31.99
C SER A 110 3.99 9.36 -30.61
N VAL A 111 5.24 9.75 -30.45
CA VAL A 111 5.74 10.32 -29.18
C VAL A 111 4.95 11.60 -28.81
N ASP A 112 4.68 12.45 -29.80
CA ASP A 112 3.98 13.71 -29.57
C ASP A 112 2.50 13.46 -29.20
N GLU A 113 1.80 12.60 -29.93
CA GLU A 113 0.39 12.25 -29.65
C GLU A 113 0.21 11.71 -28.22
N ILE A 114 1.04 10.73 -27.82
CA ILE A 114 0.92 10.15 -26.47
C ILE A 114 1.33 11.17 -25.39
N GLY A 115 2.33 12.00 -25.67
CA GLY A 115 2.76 13.09 -24.80
C GLY A 115 1.64 14.09 -24.51
N GLU A 116 0.93 14.52 -25.54
CA GLU A 116 -0.23 15.41 -25.39
C GLU A 116 -1.33 14.79 -24.52
N LYS A 117 -1.65 13.51 -24.73
CA LYS A 117 -2.67 12.79 -23.94
C LYS A 117 -2.29 12.69 -22.48
N ILE A 118 -1.03 12.38 -22.20
CA ILE A 118 -0.50 12.33 -20.82
C ILE A 118 -0.62 13.69 -20.16
N LEU A 119 -0.18 14.76 -20.81
CA LEU A 119 -0.26 16.12 -20.26
C LEU A 119 -1.69 16.56 -20.01
N GLN A 120 -2.63 16.23 -20.90
CA GLN A 120 -4.06 16.54 -20.73
C GLN A 120 -4.67 15.82 -19.52
N SER A 121 -4.23 14.61 -19.22
CA SER A 121 -4.75 13.83 -18.10
C SER A 121 -4.17 14.22 -16.73
N MET A 122 -2.96 14.80 -16.70
CA MET A 122 -2.23 15.11 -15.46
C MET A 122 -3.04 15.88 -14.39
N PRO A 123 -3.88 16.89 -14.73
CA PRO A 123 -4.65 17.62 -13.72
C PRO A 123 -5.64 16.74 -12.93
N GLN A 124 -6.00 15.57 -13.47
CA GLN A 124 -6.94 14.63 -12.85
C GLN A 124 -6.23 13.54 -12.03
N TRP A 125 -4.91 13.47 -12.08
CA TRP A 125 -4.16 12.43 -11.37
C TRP A 125 -4.27 12.62 -9.86
N PRO A 126 -4.38 11.52 -9.10
CA PRO A 126 -4.34 11.62 -7.66
C PRO A 126 -3.00 12.23 -7.22
N ARG A 127 -3.07 13.09 -6.21
CA ARG A 127 -1.84 13.65 -5.64
C ARG A 127 -0.96 12.56 -5.05
N LEU A 128 0.34 12.74 -5.11
CA LEU A 128 1.28 11.87 -4.40
C LEU A 128 1.05 11.99 -2.89
N LEU A 129 0.78 10.86 -2.24
CA LEU A 129 0.70 10.80 -0.79
C LEU A 129 2.08 11.03 -0.18
N LYS A 130 2.15 11.86 0.84
CA LYS A 130 3.36 12.02 1.64
C LYS A 130 3.52 10.82 2.58
N PRO A 131 4.76 10.49 3.02
CA PRO A 131 5.01 9.36 3.91
C PRO A 131 4.22 9.35 5.22
N ASN A 132 3.78 10.52 5.68
CA ASN A 132 2.98 10.71 6.90
C ASN A 132 1.45 10.68 6.65
N GLU A 133 1.02 10.49 5.42
CA GLU A 133 -0.40 10.44 5.02
C GLU A 133 -0.89 9.01 4.73
N VAL A 134 0.02 8.05 4.85
CA VAL A 134 -0.25 6.60 4.63
C VAL A 134 -0.65 5.92 5.93
#